data_c88c92345372f5a8db66f9692d4d53ff
#
_entry.id   c88c92345372f5a8db66f9692d4d53ff
#
_cell.length_a   1.000
_cell.length_b   1.000
_cell.length_c   1.000
_cell.angle_alpha   90.00
_cell.angle_beta   90.00
_cell.angle_gamma   90.00
#
_symmetry.space_group_name_H-M   'P 1'
#
loop_
_entity.id
_entity.type
_entity.pdbx_description
1 polymer ?
#
loop_
_entity_poly.entity_id
_entity_poly.type
_entity_poly.pdbx_seq_one_letter_code
_entity_poly.pdbx_strand_id
1 'polypeptide(L)'
;MKKMDESLKQCDLSYEEIDGVVITHDHVDHVKGINTMLSRRPYTSPVYITQGTRNYIAEKHPALGDECFQIIRGGQQFPVGDIRVSAFNISHDASEPVGFTFEKAGKKIAIVTDTGCVTEDIFQAIRGSDILVLEANHEKNILLYGKYPYSVKHRILSDKGHLSNETAGQVLCRYLEDIGGEKVPKVCLAHLSKENNSPEQAFLTVRNVLEEGGFYVGKDLEMEIAQKEGISSMLIV
;
A
#
# COMPACT_ATOMS: atom_id res chain seq x y z
N MET A 1 0.18 16.07 -7.30
CA MET A 1 -0.60 17.12 -6.59
C MET A 1 -1.95 17.36 -7.22
N LYS A 2 -2.10 17.70 -8.52
CA LYS A 2 -3.44 17.98 -9.11
C LYS A 2 -4.46 16.86 -8.83
N LYS A 3 -4.10 15.59 -9.04
CA LYS A 3 -4.96 14.44 -8.70
C LYS A 3 -5.32 14.37 -7.21
N MET A 4 -4.37 14.65 -6.33
CA MET A 4 -4.61 14.67 -4.89
C MET A 4 -5.58 15.78 -4.49
N ASP A 5 -5.41 17.00 -5.06
CA ASP A 5 -6.35 18.10 -4.87
C ASP A 5 -7.78 17.74 -5.32
N GLU A 6 -7.89 17.08 -6.48
CA GLU A 6 -9.18 16.63 -7.03
C GLU A 6 -9.81 15.53 -6.16
N SER A 7 -9.00 14.59 -5.66
CA SER A 7 -9.49 13.51 -4.79
C SER A 7 -9.95 14.02 -3.42
N LEU A 8 -9.18 14.92 -2.78
CA LEU A 8 -9.59 15.54 -1.51
C LEU A 8 -10.92 16.28 -1.66
N LYS A 9 -11.08 17.07 -2.73
CA LYS A 9 -12.34 17.78 -3.02
C LYS A 9 -13.51 16.83 -3.24
N GLN A 10 -13.30 15.68 -3.89
CA GLN A 10 -14.36 14.68 -4.09
C GLN A 10 -14.77 14.00 -2.77
N CYS A 11 -13.90 14.03 -1.77
CA CYS A 11 -14.18 13.56 -0.41
C CYS A 11 -14.66 14.68 0.53
N ASP A 12 -14.91 15.89 0.01
CA ASP A 12 -15.21 17.10 0.80
C ASP A 12 -14.14 17.40 1.87
N LEU A 13 -12.86 17.10 1.54
CA LEU A 13 -11.70 17.32 2.42
C LEU A 13 -10.77 18.40 1.85
N SER A 14 -10.01 19.00 2.76
CA SER A 14 -8.96 19.96 2.45
C SER A 14 -7.63 19.58 3.10
N TYR A 15 -6.54 20.24 2.73
CA TYR A 15 -5.22 19.99 3.32
C TYR A 15 -5.12 20.34 4.81
N GLU A 16 -5.94 21.29 5.29
CA GLU A 16 -6.01 21.70 6.69
C GLU A 16 -6.55 20.58 7.60
N GLU A 17 -7.32 19.66 7.03
CA GLU A 17 -7.92 18.54 7.76
C GLU A 17 -7.02 17.30 7.79
N ILE A 18 -5.83 17.36 7.16
CA ILE A 18 -4.88 16.26 7.14
C ILE A 18 -3.92 16.39 8.33
N ASP A 19 -4.02 15.50 9.31
CA ASP A 19 -3.17 15.47 10.51
C ASP A 19 -1.74 15.02 10.24
N GLY A 20 -1.49 14.30 9.14
CA GLY A 20 -0.18 13.82 8.75
C GLY A 20 -0.17 13.04 7.44
N VAL A 21 0.99 12.89 6.86
CA VAL A 21 1.23 12.04 5.69
C VAL A 21 2.30 11.02 6.03
N VAL A 22 2.07 9.76 5.69
CA VAL A 22 3.07 8.69 5.81
C VAL A 22 3.59 8.33 4.42
N ILE A 23 4.89 8.15 4.26
CA ILE A 23 5.53 7.77 2.99
C ILE A 23 6.15 6.38 3.17
N THR A 24 5.81 5.47 2.26
CA THR A 24 6.26 4.08 2.30
C THR A 24 7.73 3.94 1.92
N HIS A 25 8.17 4.63 0.85
CA HIS A 25 9.56 4.54 0.35
C HIS A 25 9.86 5.66 -0.68
N ASP A 26 11.09 5.68 -1.18
CA ASP A 26 11.70 6.75 -1.97
C ASP A 26 11.51 6.65 -3.49
N HIS A 27 10.78 5.68 -4.04
CA HIS A 27 10.53 5.64 -5.48
C HIS A 27 9.76 6.87 -5.96
N VAL A 28 10.09 7.32 -7.18
CA VAL A 28 9.63 8.60 -7.74
C VAL A 28 8.10 8.75 -7.74
N ASP A 29 7.37 7.70 -8.01
CA ASP A 29 5.89 7.71 -8.04
C ASP A 29 5.28 7.90 -6.65
N HIS A 30 5.99 7.56 -5.58
CA HIS A 30 5.58 7.79 -4.20
C HIS A 30 5.96 9.18 -3.68
N VAL A 31 7.11 9.74 -4.08
CA VAL A 31 7.63 10.99 -3.50
C VAL A 31 7.59 12.21 -4.44
N LYS A 32 7.32 12.06 -5.74
CA LYS A 32 7.35 13.18 -6.71
C LYS A 32 6.47 14.37 -6.35
N GLY A 33 5.44 14.17 -5.55
CA GLY A 33 4.52 15.22 -5.10
C GLY A 33 4.97 15.97 -3.86
N ILE A 34 5.95 15.46 -3.10
CA ILE A 34 6.28 15.93 -1.76
C ILE A 34 6.72 17.41 -1.73
N ASN A 35 7.60 17.81 -2.65
CA ASN A 35 8.06 19.18 -2.72
C ASN A 35 6.89 20.16 -2.96
N THR A 36 6.01 19.84 -3.91
CA THR A 36 4.85 20.70 -4.19
C THR A 36 3.88 20.74 -3.01
N MET A 37 3.68 19.62 -2.31
CA MET A 37 2.81 19.55 -1.15
C MET A 37 3.34 20.43 -0.01
N LEU A 38 4.61 20.30 0.35
CA LEU A 38 5.23 21.05 1.44
C LEU A 38 5.44 22.54 1.13
N SER A 39 5.57 22.89 -0.17
CA SER A 39 5.67 24.30 -0.58
C SER A 39 4.31 25.00 -0.69
N ARG A 40 3.21 24.27 -0.59
CA ARG A 40 1.86 24.84 -0.63
C ARG A 40 1.38 25.18 0.78
N ARG A 41 0.83 26.35 0.90
CA ARG A 41 -0.02 26.66 2.05
C ARG A 41 -1.44 26.26 1.69
N PRO A 42 -2.14 25.58 2.58
CA PRO A 42 -2.01 25.58 4.05
C PRO A 42 -1.45 24.28 4.67
N TYR A 43 -0.85 23.34 3.92
CA TYR A 43 -0.35 22.10 4.56
C TYR A 43 0.78 22.39 5.56
N THR A 44 0.56 22.07 6.83
CA THR A 44 1.49 22.30 7.94
C THR A 44 1.73 21.04 8.79
N SER A 45 1.04 19.94 8.48
CA SER A 45 1.14 18.71 9.26
C SER A 45 2.42 17.93 8.94
N PRO A 46 2.93 17.10 9.87
CA PRO A 46 4.19 16.38 9.65
C PRO A 46 4.09 15.32 8.55
N VAL A 47 5.21 15.09 7.88
CA VAL A 47 5.41 13.96 6.97
C VAL A 47 6.28 12.92 7.66
N TYR A 48 5.74 11.73 7.87
CA TYR A 48 6.42 10.61 8.51
C TYR A 48 7.13 9.77 7.46
N ILE A 49 8.44 9.65 7.55
CA ILE A 49 9.29 8.95 6.57
C ILE A 49 10.43 8.21 7.26
N THR A 50 10.98 7.18 6.61
CA THR A 50 12.21 6.54 7.06
C THR A 50 13.44 7.41 6.75
N GLN A 51 14.56 7.17 7.45
CA GLN A 51 15.81 7.91 7.21
C GLN A 51 16.31 7.72 5.77
N GLY A 52 16.19 6.51 5.21
CA GLY A 52 16.55 6.24 3.82
C GLY A 52 15.75 7.09 2.84
N THR A 53 14.43 7.14 3.00
CA THR A 53 13.54 8.01 2.19
C THR A 53 13.88 9.49 2.38
N ARG A 54 14.20 9.94 3.62
CA ARG A 54 14.60 11.34 3.88
C ARG A 54 15.90 11.70 3.15
N ASN A 55 16.89 10.80 3.15
CA ASN A 55 18.16 11.03 2.48
C ASN A 55 17.96 11.22 0.96
N TYR A 56 17.12 10.39 0.34
CA TYR A 56 16.76 10.54 -1.07
C TYR A 56 16.07 11.90 -1.35
N ILE A 57 15.10 12.28 -0.52
CA ILE A 57 14.40 13.57 -0.67
C ILE A 57 15.38 14.73 -0.49
N ALA A 58 16.32 14.68 0.47
CA ALA A 58 17.33 15.71 0.67
C ALA A 58 18.22 15.91 -0.56
N GLU A 59 18.61 14.82 -1.21
CA GLU A 59 19.39 14.89 -2.45
C GLU A 59 18.62 15.56 -3.61
N LYS A 60 17.34 15.20 -3.77
CA LYS A 60 16.51 15.69 -4.89
C LYS A 60 15.89 17.07 -4.62
N HIS A 61 15.64 17.40 -3.36
CA HIS A 61 14.95 18.62 -2.91
C HIS A 61 15.65 19.23 -1.72
N PRO A 62 16.89 19.74 -1.87
CA PRO A 62 17.72 20.26 -0.76
C PRO A 62 17.13 21.49 -0.06
N ALA A 63 16.14 22.13 -0.64
CA ALA A 63 15.42 23.25 -0.04
C ALA A 63 14.37 22.83 1.00
N LEU A 64 14.02 21.53 1.09
CA LEU A 64 13.11 21.02 2.10
C LEU A 64 13.88 20.75 3.39
N GLY A 65 13.65 21.55 4.41
CA GLY A 65 14.28 21.42 5.74
C GLY A 65 13.79 20.20 6.51
N ASP A 66 14.55 19.82 7.52
CA ASP A 66 14.25 18.67 8.37
C ASP A 66 13.00 18.88 9.22
N GLU A 67 12.63 20.12 9.48
CA GLU A 67 11.45 20.50 10.26
C GLU A 67 10.12 20.02 9.65
N CYS A 68 10.10 19.72 8.34
CA CYS A 68 8.93 19.18 7.66
C CYS A 68 8.69 17.69 7.93
N PHE A 69 9.70 16.99 8.47
CA PHE A 69 9.72 15.54 8.52
C PHE A 69 9.82 15.00 9.95
N GLN A 70 9.10 13.90 10.18
CA GLN A 70 9.24 13.06 11.36
C GLN A 70 9.87 11.74 10.93
N ILE A 71 11.08 11.47 11.42
CA ILE A 71 11.81 10.25 11.09
C ILE A 71 11.23 9.09 11.88
N ILE A 72 10.81 8.05 11.17
CA ILE A 72 10.29 6.79 11.70
C ILE A 72 11.16 5.61 11.25
N ARG A 73 10.91 4.45 11.85
CA ARG A 73 11.58 3.18 11.51
C ARG A 73 10.58 2.04 11.43
N GLY A 74 10.91 1.01 10.65
CA GLY A 74 10.17 -0.25 10.69
C GLY A 74 10.12 -0.81 12.11
N GLY A 75 8.96 -1.31 12.53
CA GLY A 75 8.67 -1.74 13.89
C GLY A 75 8.26 -0.62 14.87
N GLN A 76 8.28 0.63 14.45
CA GLN A 76 7.88 1.77 15.29
C GLN A 76 6.37 2.00 15.26
N GLN A 77 5.81 2.36 16.44
CA GLN A 77 4.45 2.88 16.58
C GLN A 77 4.48 4.37 16.96
N PHE A 78 3.57 5.13 16.39
CA PHE A 78 3.45 6.58 16.67
C PHE A 78 2.01 7.06 16.44
N PRO A 79 1.58 8.13 17.09
CA PRO A 79 0.25 8.72 16.87
C PRO A 79 0.28 9.69 15.67
N VAL A 80 -0.82 9.70 14.91
CA VAL A 80 -1.17 10.75 13.94
C VAL A 80 -2.61 11.16 14.23
N GLY A 81 -2.80 12.35 14.77
CA GLY A 81 -4.09 12.73 15.35
C GLY A 81 -4.50 11.74 16.44
N ASP A 82 -5.66 11.14 16.31
CA ASP A 82 -6.19 10.13 17.22
C ASP A 82 -6.04 8.68 16.70
N ILE A 83 -5.27 8.50 15.63
CA ILE A 83 -4.96 7.21 15.01
C ILE A 83 -3.60 6.73 15.52
N ARG A 84 -3.52 5.47 15.95
CA ARG A 84 -2.26 4.78 16.19
C ARG A 84 -1.75 4.19 14.87
N VAL A 85 -0.59 4.66 14.42
CA VAL A 85 0.08 4.17 13.20
C VAL A 85 1.26 3.28 13.60
N SER A 86 1.40 2.13 12.93
CA SER A 86 2.59 1.27 13.06
C SER A 86 3.23 1.10 11.70
N ALA A 87 4.53 1.37 11.61
CA ALA A 87 5.34 1.07 10.44
C ALA A 87 5.95 -0.33 10.58
N PHE A 88 5.99 -1.10 9.50
CA PHE A 88 6.68 -2.40 9.44
C PHE A 88 7.49 -2.52 8.16
N ASN A 89 8.61 -3.25 8.21
CA ASN A 89 9.47 -3.42 7.05
C ASN A 89 8.77 -4.25 5.98
N ILE A 90 8.93 -3.86 4.72
CA ILE A 90 8.50 -4.63 3.54
C ILE A 90 9.71 -5.01 2.70
N SER A 91 9.54 -6.01 1.83
CA SER A 91 10.62 -6.50 0.96
C SER A 91 10.55 -5.82 -0.40
N HIS A 92 11.28 -4.70 -0.56
CA HIS A 92 11.32 -3.93 -1.80
C HIS A 92 12.71 -3.39 -2.09
N ASP A 93 12.99 -3.05 -3.35
CA ASP A 93 14.27 -2.51 -3.81
C ASP A 93 14.35 -0.98 -3.66
N ALA A 94 14.04 -0.49 -2.47
CA ALA A 94 14.04 0.92 -2.09
C ALA A 94 14.83 1.14 -0.80
N SER A 95 15.08 2.40 -0.44
CA SER A 95 15.82 2.75 0.77
C SER A 95 14.88 2.72 1.99
N GLU A 96 15.03 1.73 2.87
CA GLU A 96 14.23 1.51 4.07
C GLU A 96 12.70 1.52 3.81
N PRO A 97 12.18 0.64 2.92
CA PRO A 97 10.76 0.61 2.57
C PRO A 97 9.92 0.05 3.73
N VAL A 98 8.75 0.66 3.95
CA VAL A 98 7.81 0.28 5.02
C VAL A 98 6.37 0.21 4.53
N GLY A 99 5.59 -0.70 5.10
CA GLY A 99 4.14 -0.70 5.08
C GLY A 99 3.59 -0.09 6.36
N PHE A 100 2.28 0.13 6.42
CA PHE A 100 1.64 0.77 7.57
C PHE A 100 0.37 0.05 8.00
N THR A 101 0.15 0.04 9.32
CA THR A 101 -1.18 -0.21 9.89
C THR A 101 -1.68 1.02 10.61
N PHE A 102 -3.00 1.20 10.59
CA PHE A 102 -3.71 2.30 11.22
C PHE A 102 -4.78 1.72 12.13
N GLU A 103 -4.77 2.11 13.40
CA GLU A 103 -5.70 1.58 14.39
C GLU A 103 -6.41 2.70 15.14
N LYS A 104 -7.74 2.60 15.22
CA LYS A 104 -8.61 3.50 15.98
C LYS A 104 -9.87 2.76 16.41
N ALA A 105 -10.31 2.95 17.66
CA ALA A 105 -11.54 2.38 18.21
C ALA A 105 -11.70 0.86 18.00
N GLY A 106 -10.61 0.11 18.09
CA GLY A 106 -10.59 -1.35 17.91
C GLY A 106 -10.67 -1.81 16.44
N LYS A 107 -10.63 -0.89 15.49
CA LYS A 107 -10.57 -1.16 14.05
C LYS A 107 -9.16 -1.02 13.54
N LYS A 108 -8.79 -1.85 12.56
CA LYS A 108 -7.44 -1.89 11.98
C LYS A 108 -7.49 -1.88 10.46
N ILE A 109 -6.71 -1.01 9.86
CA ILE A 109 -6.46 -0.95 8.42
C ILE A 109 -4.98 -1.26 8.20
N ALA A 110 -4.66 -2.12 7.22
CA ALA A 110 -3.28 -2.36 6.80
C ALA A 110 -3.09 -2.01 5.32
N ILE A 111 -1.94 -1.44 4.99
CA ILE A 111 -1.52 -1.13 3.61
C ILE A 111 -0.19 -1.81 3.34
N VAL A 112 -0.19 -2.73 2.37
CA VAL A 112 0.97 -3.52 1.94
C VAL A 112 1.04 -3.46 0.42
N THR A 113 1.80 -2.52 -0.09
CA THR A 113 2.12 -2.39 -1.51
C THR A 113 3.64 -2.36 -1.68
N ASP A 114 4.11 -2.61 -2.88
CA ASP A 114 5.53 -2.60 -3.20
C ASP A 114 6.33 -3.61 -2.36
N THR A 115 5.90 -4.85 -2.41
CA THR A 115 6.63 -5.95 -1.76
C THR A 115 6.72 -7.17 -2.68
N GLY A 116 7.91 -7.73 -2.81
CA GLY A 116 8.10 -8.94 -3.62
C GLY A 116 7.66 -10.23 -2.93
N CYS A 117 7.58 -10.20 -1.59
CA CYS A 117 7.11 -11.34 -0.80
C CYS A 117 6.46 -10.84 0.51
N VAL A 118 5.61 -11.69 1.10
CA VAL A 118 5.05 -11.46 2.43
C VAL A 118 5.80 -12.33 3.44
N THR A 119 6.72 -11.70 4.17
CA THR A 119 7.46 -12.34 5.27
C THR A 119 6.55 -12.59 6.46
N GLU A 120 7.02 -13.38 7.43
CA GLU A 120 6.27 -13.60 8.67
C GLU A 120 6.01 -12.29 9.43
N ASP A 121 6.98 -11.37 9.46
CA ASP A 121 6.82 -10.06 10.10
C ASP A 121 5.73 -9.23 9.44
N ILE A 122 5.69 -9.22 8.09
CA ILE A 122 4.60 -8.56 7.33
C ILE A 122 3.26 -9.22 7.66
N PHE A 123 3.22 -10.56 7.66
CA PHE A 123 2.00 -11.31 7.96
C PHE A 123 1.47 -10.98 9.37
N GLN A 124 2.33 -10.98 10.37
CA GLN A 124 1.96 -10.60 11.74
C GLN A 124 1.48 -9.13 11.82
N ALA A 125 2.09 -8.23 11.06
CA ALA A 125 1.66 -6.83 11.02
C ALA A 125 0.24 -6.67 10.45
N ILE A 126 -0.11 -7.39 9.39
CA ILE A 126 -1.44 -7.30 8.76
C ILE A 126 -2.53 -8.13 9.46
N ARG A 127 -2.12 -9.06 10.30
CA ARG A 127 -3.02 -9.98 11.00
C ARG A 127 -4.17 -9.26 11.69
N GLY A 128 -5.39 -9.77 11.51
CA GLY A 128 -6.58 -9.23 12.14
C GLY A 128 -7.02 -7.84 11.63
N SER A 129 -6.55 -7.37 10.47
CA SER A 129 -7.04 -6.13 9.88
C SER A 129 -8.50 -6.24 9.45
N ASP A 130 -9.27 -5.17 9.62
CA ASP A 130 -10.65 -5.06 9.14
C ASP A 130 -10.67 -4.65 7.65
N ILE A 131 -9.71 -3.80 7.26
CA ILE A 131 -9.43 -3.47 5.87
C ILE A 131 -7.98 -3.81 5.56
N LEU A 132 -7.75 -4.54 4.47
CA LEU A 132 -6.43 -4.85 3.95
C LEU A 132 -6.28 -4.33 2.52
N VAL A 133 -5.42 -3.32 2.33
CA VAL A 133 -4.96 -2.89 1.01
C VAL A 133 -3.73 -3.71 0.66
N LEU A 134 -3.87 -4.62 -0.29
CA LEU A 134 -2.83 -5.58 -0.66
C LEU A 134 -2.42 -5.41 -2.11
N GLU A 135 -1.13 -5.48 -2.37
CA GLU A 135 -0.62 -5.48 -3.74
C GLU A 135 -1.12 -6.69 -4.54
N ALA A 136 -1.56 -6.44 -5.78
CA ALA A 136 -1.76 -7.43 -6.82
C ALA A 136 -1.20 -6.83 -8.13
N ASN A 137 0.14 -6.84 -8.25
CA ASN A 137 0.80 -6.03 -9.25
C ASN A 137 0.66 -6.59 -10.67
N HIS A 138 0.90 -7.88 -10.87
CA HIS A 138 1.01 -8.43 -12.21
C HIS A 138 0.44 -9.84 -12.34
N GLU A 139 -0.05 -10.13 -13.54
CA GLU A 139 -0.32 -11.49 -13.98
C GLU A 139 0.97 -12.13 -14.50
N LYS A 140 1.40 -13.26 -13.92
CA LYS A 140 2.69 -13.91 -14.21
C LYS A 140 2.88 -14.17 -15.70
N ASN A 141 1.87 -14.71 -16.38
CA ASN A 141 1.96 -15.05 -17.79
C ASN A 141 2.05 -13.79 -18.66
N ILE A 142 1.28 -12.73 -18.33
CA ILE A 142 1.35 -11.46 -19.07
C ILE A 142 2.74 -10.84 -18.92
N LEU A 143 3.31 -10.86 -17.72
CA LEU A 143 4.67 -10.36 -17.48
C LEU A 143 5.71 -11.18 -18.22
N LEU A 144 5.68 -12.52 -18.14
CA LEU A 144 6.67 -13.39 -18.75
C LEU A 144 6.71 -13.27 -20.28
N TYR A 145 5.54 -13.20 -20.92
CA TYR A 145 5.44 -13.08 -22.38
C TYR A 145 5.31 -11.63 -22.86
N GLY A 146 5.24 -10.66 -21.95
CA GLY A 146 5.13 -9.24 -22.24
C GLY A 146 6.40 -8.59 -22.78
N LYS A 147 6.31 -7.28 -23.04
CA LYS A 147 7.34 -6.50 -23.77
C LYS A 147 8.56 -6.14 -22.92
N TYR A 148 8.52 -6.29 -21.61
CA TYR A 148 9.62 -5.87 -20.75
C TYR A 148 10.91 -6.66 -21.02
N PRO A 149 12.08 -6.00 -20.93
CA PRO A 149 13.37 -6.69 -20.96
C PRO A 149 13.48 -7.74 -19.85
N TYR A 150 14.29 -8.78 -20.09
CA TYR A 150 14.48 -9.87 -19.13
C TYR A 150 14.90 -9.38 -17.73
N SER A 151 15.81 -8.40 -17.67
CA SER A 151 16.26 -7.81 -16.39
C SER A 151 15.11 -7.17 -15.59
N VAL A 152 14.18 -6.49 -16.27
CA VAL A 152 13.01 -5.88 -15.63
C VAL A 152 12.04 -6.95 -15.15
N LYS A 153 11.78 -7.99 -15.95
CA LYS A 153 10.94 -9.13 -15.54
C LYS A 153 11.52 -9.84 -14.31
N HIS A 154 12.83 -10.10 -14.33
CA HIS A 154 13.52 -10.73 -13.21
C HIS A 154 13.43 -9.88 -11.92
N ARG A 155 13.62 -8.56 -12.04
CA ARG A 155 13.45 -7.62 -10.93
C ARG A 155 12.04 -7.71 -10.36
N ILE A 156 11.00 -7.64 -11.19
CA ILE A 156 9.58 -7.66 -10.75
C ILE A 156 9.25 -8.99 -10.05
N LEU A 157 9.77 -10.11 -10.53
CA LEU A 157 9.52 -11.46 -9.98
C LEU A 157 10.38 -11.80 -8.76
N SER A 158 11.33 -10.95 -8.37
CA SER A 158 12.21 -11.19 -7.22
C SER A 158 11.49 -10.93 -5.89
N ASP A 159 12.07 -11.44 -4.80
CA ASP A 159 11.58 -11.18 -3.43
C ASP A 159 11.58 -9.70 -3.04
N LYS A 160 12.29 -8.84 -3.79
CA LYS A 160 12.31 -7.39 -3.65
C LYS A 160 11.53 -6.67 -4.76
N GLY A 161 10.80 -7.41 -5.58
CA GLY A 161 9.97 -6.87 -6.65
C GLY A 161 8.55 -6.56 -6.20
N HIS A 162 7.59 -7.28 -6.81
CA HIS A 162 6.16 -7.05 -6.57
C HIS A 162 5.38 -8.36 -6.48
N LEU A 163 4.29 -8.39 -5.70
CA LEU A 163 3.40 -9.54 -5.63
C LEU A 163 2.65 -9.76 -6.95
N SER A 164 2.63 -11.00 -7.41
CA SER A 164 1.73 -11.41 -8.48
C SER A 164 0.29 -11.56 -7.97
N ASN A 165 -0.69 -11.54 -8.88
CA ASN A 165 -2.08 -11.81 -8.55
C ASN A 165 -2.25 -13.14 -7.82
N GLU A 166 -1.59 -14.20 -8.31
CA GLU A 166 -1.60 -15.54 -7.69
C GLU A 166 -1.05 -15.49 -6.26
N THR A 167 0.11 -14.85 -6.05
CA THR A 167 0.72 -14.73 -4.72
C THR A 167 -0.17 -13.93 -3.76
N ALA A 168 -0.81 -12.85 -4.25
CA ALA A 168 -1.79 -12.10 -3.46
C ALA A 168 -2.96 -12.99 -3.00
N GLY A 169 -3.49 -13.83 -3.89
CA GLY A 169 -4.52 -14.82 -3.55
C GLY A 169 -4.07 -15.82 -2.48
N GLN A 170 -2.84 -16.36 -2.59
CA GLN A 170 -2.26 -17.27 -1.60
C GLN A 170 -2.09 -16.61 -0.23
N VAL A 171 -1.64 -15.35 -0.20
CA VAL A 171 -1.55 -14.55 1.04
C VAL A 171 -2.92 -14.39 1.67
N LEU A 172 -3.96 -14.11 0.88
CA LEU A 172 -5.33 -13.96 1.37
C LEU A 172 -5.90 -15.30 1.88
N CYS A 173 -5.64 -16.44 1.25
CA CYS A 173 -6.02 -17.75 1.78
C CYS A 173 -5.45 -17.94 3.19
N ARG A 174 -4.13 -17.77 3.34
CA ARG A 174 -3.46 -17.86 4.65
C ARG A 174 -4.04 -16.89 5.68
N TYR A 175 -4.35 -15.66 5.24
CA TYR A 175 -4.93 -14.63 6.09
C TYR A 175 -6.33 -15.02 6.58
N LEU A 176 -7.18 -15.60 5.72
CA LEU A 176 -8.53 -16.05 6.06
C LEU A 176 -8.52 -17.29 6.94
N GLU A 177 -7.58 -18.22 6.72
CA GLU A 177 -7.34 -19.36 7.62
C GLU A 177 -6.99 -18.90 9.04
N ASP A 178 -6.11 -17.89 9.16
CA ASP A 178 -5.66 -17.37 10.46
C ASP A 178 -6.76 -16.67 11.25
N ILE A 179 -7.65 -15.93 10.59
CA ILE A 179 -8.80 -15.28 11.25
C ILE A 179 -9.95 -16.24 11.54
N GLY A 180 -9.96 -17.45 10.95
CA GLY A 180 -10.89 -18.53 11.31
C GLY A 180 -12.38 -18.20 11.20
N GLY A 181 -12.76 -17.23 10.36
CA GLY A 181 -14.16 -16.81 10.18
C GLY A 181 -14.70 -15.90 11.29
N GLU A 182 -13.85 -15.39 12.20
CA GLU A 182 -14.26 -14.45 13.26
C GLU A 182 -14.84 -13.15 12.72
N LYS A 183 -14.45 -12.76 11.50
CA LYS A 183 -14.95 -11.57 10.79
C LYS A 183 -14.82 -11.72 9.27
N VAL A 184 -15.54 -10.88 8.55
CA VAL A 184 -15.44 -10.74 7.09
C VAL A 184 -14.61 -9.49 6.78
N PRO A 185 -13.32 -9.62 6.45
CA PRO A 185 -12.47 -8.49 6.14
C PRO A 185 -12.81 -7.89 4.78
N LYS A 186 -12.53 -6.59 4.62
CA LYS A 186 -12.56 -5.91 3.33
C LYS A 186 -11.17 -5.86 2.73
N VAL A 187 -11.02 -6.35 1.51
CA VAL A 187 -9.76 -6.39 0.79
C VAL A 187 -9.82 -5.47 -0.41
N CYS A 188 -8.87 -4.56 -0.52
CA CYS A 188 -8.68 -3.72 -1.69
C CYS A 188 -7.39 -4.12 -2.39
N LEU A 189 -7.49 -4.77 -3.56
CA LEU A 189 -6.32 -5.08 -4.36
C LEU A 189 -5.81 -3.81 -5.04
N ALA A 190 -4.54 -3.52 -4.84
CA ALA A 190 -3.94 -2.24 -5.23
C ALA A 190 -2.63 -2.43 -6.00
N HIS A 191 -2.05 -1.31 -6.45
CA HIS A 191 -0.74 -1.23 -7.11
C HIS A 191 -0.62 -2.09 -8.37
N LEU A 192 -1.70 -2.14 -9.17
CA LEU A 192 -1.75 -2.91 -10.42
C LEU A 192 -0.84 -2.30 -11.50
N SER A 193 -0.03 -3.14 -12.14
CA SER A 193 0.80 -2.76 -13.29
C SER A 193 -0.06 -2.34 -14.48
N LYS A 194 0.31 -1.26 -15.15
CA LYS A 194 -0.36 -0.82 -16.38
C LYS A 194 -0.19 -1.77 -17.56
N GLU A 195 0.99 -2.39 -17.63
CA GLU A 195 1.41 -3.19 -18.78
C GLU A 195 1.19 -4.69 -18.58
N ASN A 196 1.16 -5.14 -17.32
CA ASN A 196 1.16 -6.56 -17.00
C ASN A 196 -0.04 -7.00 -16.17
N ASN A 197 -1.09 -6.16 -16.08
CA ASN A 197 -2.31 -6.46 -15.35
C ASN A 197 -3.50 -5.66 -15.86
N SER A 198 -4.71 -6.09 -15.46
CA SER A 198 -5.93 -5.28 -15.51
C SER A 198 -6.75 -5.51 -14.23
N PRO A 199 -7.67 -4.62 -13.89
CA PRO A 199 -8.58 -4.82 -12.76
C PRO A 199 -9.32 -6.17 -12.82
N GLU A 200 -9.84 -6.52 -13.98
CA GLU A 200 -10.58 -7.76 -14.21
C GLU A 200 -9.68 -8.99 -14.03
N GLN A 201 -8.46 -8.94 -14.58
CA GLN A 201 -7.50 -10.04 -14.47
C GLN A 201 -7.07 -10.23 -13.01
N ALA A 202 -6.73 -9.16 -12.30
CA ALA A 202 -6.37 -9.23 -10.88
C ALA A 202 -7.51 -9.83 -10.05
N PHE A 203 -8.73 -9.34 -10.23
CA PHE A 203 -9.90 -9.84 -9.51
C PHE A 203 -10.14 -11.32 -9.79
N LEU A 204 -10.12 -11.73 -11.06
CA LEU A 204 -10.39 -13.11 -11.46
C LEU A 204 -9.32 -14.08 -10.95
N THR A 205 -8.04 -13.73 -11.07
CA THR A 205 -6.95 -14.60 -10.61
C THR A 205 -7.00 -14.76 -9.10
N VAL A 206 -7.12 -13.67 -8.34
CA VAL A 206 -7.20 -13.74 -6.87
C VAL A 206 -8.43 -14.51 -6.42
N ARG A 207 -9.61 -14.26 -7.02
CA ARG A 207 -10.83 -15.00 -6.73
C ARG A 207 -10.67 -16.50 -6.96
N ASN A 208 -10.08 -16.91 -8.10
CA ASN A 208 -9.89 -18.33 -8.40
C ASN A 208 -8.99 -19.02 -7.36
N VAL A 209 -7.88 -18.36 -6.96
CA VAL A 209 -6.99 -18.88 -5.89
C VAL A 209 -7.73 -19.01 -4.56
N LEU A 210 -8.57 -18.04 -4.22
CA LEU A 210 -9.42 -18.11 -3.02
C LEU A 210 -10.40 -19.27 -3.08
N GLU A 211 -11.11 -19.45 -4.20
CA GLU A 211 -12.08 -20.54 -4.40
C GLU A 211 -11.40 -21.93 -4.34
N GLU A 212 -10.20 -22.07 -4.90
CA GLU A 212 -9.36 -23.27 -4.77
C GLU A 212 -8.97 -23.54 -3.30
N GLY A 213 -8.74 -22.49 -2.50
CA GLY A 213 -8.51 -22.54 -1.06
C GLY A 213 -9.79 -22.74 -0.22
N GLY A 214 -10.97 -22.78 -0.84
CA GLY A 214 -12.26 -22.97 -0.16
C GLY A 214 -12.87 -21.67 0.39
N PHE A 215 -12.37 -20.49 -0.02
CA PHE A 215 -12.88 -19.17 0.39
C PHE A 215 -13.61 -18.48 -0.74
N TYR A 216 -14.66 -17.75 -0.41
CA TYR A 216 -15.56 -17.15 -1.40
C TYR A 216 -15.73 -15.66 -1.17
N VAL A 217 -15.51 -14.88 -2.24
CA VAL A 217 -15.79 -13.42 -2.23
C VAL A 217 -17.28 -13.19 -2.02
N GLY A 218 -17.60 -12.24 -1.14
CA GLY A 218 -18.96 -11.93 -0.71
C GLY A 218 -19.47 -12.78 0.47
N LYS A 219 -18.72 -13.81 0.88
CA LYS A 219 -19.03 -14.65 2.04
C LYS A 219 -17.92 -14.55 3.10
N ASP A 220 -16.70 -14.93 2.73
CA ASP A 220 -15.57 -15.01 3.65
C ASP A 220 -14.75 -13.71 3.69
N LEU A 221 -14.83 -12.92 2.62
CA LEU A 221 -14.27 -11.57 2.49
C LEU A 221 -15.08 -10.73 1.50
N GLU A 222 -15.04 -9.39 1.65
CA GLU A 222 -15.41 -8.45 0.59
C GLU A 222 -14.13 -8.10 -0.19
N MET A 223 -14.17 -8.08 -1.53
CA MET A 223 -12.99 -7.77 -2.33
C MET A 223 -13.30 -6.77 -3.43
N GLU A 224 -12.50 -5.73 -3.55
CA GLU A 224 -12.56 -4.73 -4.60
C GLU A 224 -11.16 -4.41 -5.16
N ILE A 225 -11.13 -3.66 -6.24
CA ILE A 225 -9.89 -3.17 -6.87
C ILE A 225 -9.77 -1.67 -6.67
N ALA A 226 -8.62 -1.21 -6.19
CA ALA A 226 -8.32 0.21 -6.11
C ALA A 226 -8.35 0.86 -7.49
N GLN A 227 -9.11 1.95 -7.63
CA GLN A 227 -9.16 2.69 -8.87
C GLN A 227 -7.85 3.44 -9.12
N LYS A 228 -7.35 3.37 -10.34
CA LYS A 228 -6.12 4.07 -10.74
C LYS A 228 -6.34 5.56 -10.98
N GLU A 229 -7.51 5.93 -11.41
CA GLU A 229 -7.93 7.29 -11.70
C GLU A 229 -9.17 7.60 -10.84
N GLY A 230 -9.13 8.73 -10.11
CA GLY A 230 -10.20 9.12 -9.19
C GLY A 230 -10.07 8.47 -7.81
N ILE A 231 -11.20 8.38 -7.11
CA ILE A 231 -11.32 7.75 -5.79
C ILE A 231 -12.01 6.39 -5.92
N SER A 232 -11.57 5.43 -5.12
CA SER A 232 -12.26 4.14 -4.96
C SER A 232 -13.52 4.29 -4.11
N SER A 233 -14.32 3.23 -4.01
CA SER A 233 -15.44 3.18 -3.08
C SER A 233 -14.96 3.43 -1.65
N MET A 234 -15.82 4.02 -0.83
CA MET A 234 -15.53 4.19 0.60
C MET A 234 -15.66 2.84 1.32
N LEU A 235 -14.57 2.36 1.87
CA LEU A 235 -14.57 1.19 2.75
C LEU A 235 -14.84 1.64 4.19
N ILE A 236 -15.90 1.09 4.80
CA ILE A 236 -16.32 1.43 6.17
C ILE A 236 -16.24 0.16 7.04
N VAL A 237 -15.68 0.28 8.26
CA VAL A 237 -15.52 -0.79 9.25
C VAL A 237 -16.00 -0.40 10.64
#